data_521561df6424b0efdac3814415ed57b1
#
_entry.id   521561df6424b0efdac3814415ed57b1
#
_cell.length_a   1.000
_cell.length_b   1.000
_cell.length_c   1.000
_cell.angle_alpha   90.00
_cell.angle_beta   90.00
_cell.angle_gamma   90.00
#
_symmetry.space_group_name_H-M   'P 1'
#
loop_
_entity.id
_entity.type
_entity.pdbx_description
1 polymer ?
#
loop_
_entity_poly.entity_id
_entity_poly.type
_entity_poly.pdbx_seq_one_letter_code
_entity_poly.pdbx_strand_id
1 'polypeptide(L)'
;MPPQSRMELEFAEAEYKRNLEEAEKLGSKEGMADAYGKLGTIYITLGSLDKAEDMFKKSLKMEEELANKEGMASDYGYLGTIYQMRDDLEQAEAMFKKSLKVNQELGRKQGMLTVYGKLAEVYYTRRDLDQAEDMFKKQLEMEEELDNKEAIAKIYGFLGDIYRLRLDFNQAEELYKKSLQLFAATGAGQMVEVMQEMLANLKKRKVS
;
A
#
# COMPACT_ATOMS: atom_id res chain seq x y z
N MET A 1 -10.78 3.87 -10.13
CA MET A 1 -11.19 5.25 -10.47
C MET A 1 -10.59 5.61 -11.82
N PRO A 2 -11.32 6.28 -12.74
CA PRO A 2 -10.70 6.82 -13.95
C PRO A 2 -9.58 7.79 -13.53
N PRO A 3 -8.47 7.87 -14.28
CA PRO A 3 -7.43 8.84 -14.00
C PRO A 3 -8.05 10.24 -14.02
N GLN A 4 -7.94 10.97 -12.92
CA GLN A 4 -8.36 12.37 -12.86
C GLN A 4 -7.59 13.14 -13.94
N SER A 5 -8.28 13.99 -14.67
CA SER A 5 -7.62 14.82 -15.66
C SER A 5 -6.64 15.76 -14.95
N ARG A 6 -5.54 16.12 -15.60
CA ARG A 6 -4.57 17.07 -15.04
C ARG A 6 -5.23 18.38 -14.60
N MET A 7 -6.24 18.82 -15.33
CA MET A 7 -7.02 20.03 -15.03
C MET A 7 -7.80 19.87 -13.71
N GLU A 8 -8.38 18.69 -13.45
CA GLU A 8 -9.08 18.42 -12.19
C GLU A 8 -8.14 18.44 -10.99
N LEU A 9 -6.91 17.91 -11.14
CA LEU A 9 -5.89 17.95 -10.10
C LEU A 9 -5.40 19.37 -9.83
N GLU A 10 -5.20 20.20 -10.88
CA GLU A 10 -4.81 21.61 -10.75
C GLU A 10 -5.92 22.44 -10.07
N PHE A 11 -7.18 22.15 -10.36
CA PHE A 11 -8.31 22.78 -9.68
C PHE A 11 -8.39 22.38 -8.20
N ALA A 12 -8.26 21.09 -7.90
CA ALA A 12 -8.25 20.59 -6.53
C ALA A 12 -7.05 21.14 -5.73
N GLU A 13 -5.87 21.25 -6.35
CA GLU A 13 -4.70 21.87 -5.72
C GLU A 13 -4.98 23.32 -5.32
N ALA A 14 -5.59 24.10 -6.22
CA ALA A 14 -5.93 25.51 -5.94
C ALA A 14 -6.97 25.62 -4.82
N GLU A 15 -7.96 24.73 -4.79
CA GLU A 15 -8.97 24.67 -3.73
C GLU A 15 -8.33 24.36 -2.37
N TYR A 16 -7.50 23.32 -2.28
CA TYR A 16 -6.89 22.96 -0.99
C TYR A 16 -5.85 23.98 -0.51
N LYS A 17 -5.17 24.69 -1.40
CA LYS A 17 -4.33 25.83 -1.01
C LYS A 17 -5.16 26.96 -0.37
N ARG A 18 -6.32 27.27 -0.94
CA ARG A 18 -7.23 28.26 -0.34
C ARG A 18 -7.75 27.80 1.03
N ASN A 19 -8.11 26.50 1.15
CA ASN A 19 -8.55 25.95 2.43
C ASN A 19 -7.43 26.00 3.47
N LEU A 20 -6.17 25.77 3.06
CA LEU A 20 -5.01 25.92 3.93
C LEU A 20 -4.84 27.36 4.41
N GLU A 21 -4.91 28.36 3.51
CA GLU A 21 -4.82 29.77 3.87
C GLU A 21 -5.93 30.19 4.85
N GLU A 22 -7.14 29.65 4.68
CA GLU A 22 -8.24 29.92 5.61
C GLU A 22 -8.00 29.27 6.97
N ALA A 23 -7.54 28.00 6.99
CA ALA A 23 -7.20 27.31 8.24
C ALA A 23 -6.05 28.01 9.00
N GLU A 24 -5.04 28.51 8.28
CA GLU A 24 -3.95 29.31 8.87
C GLU A 24 -4.46 30.60 9.51
N LYS A 25 -5.36 31.34 8.83
CA LYS A 25 -5.97 32.57 9.38
C LYS A 25 -6.79 32.31 10.63
N LEU A 26 -7.45 31.14 10.69
CA LEU A 26 -8.27 30.72 11.84
C LEU A 26 -7.44 30.07 12.95
N GLY A 27 -6.18 29.74 12.69
CA GLY A 27 -5.33 28.96 13.60
C GLY A 27 -5.81 27.54 13.80
N SER A 28 -6.59 26.98 12.85
CA SER A 28 -7.14 25.64 12.92
C SER A 28 -6.10 24.60 12.52
N LYS A 29 -5.53 23.91 13.50
CA LYS A 29 -4.56 22.83 13.26
C LYS A 29 -5.21 21.66 12.51
N GLU A 30 -6.46 21.32 12.84
CA GLU A 30 -7.22 20.29 12.15
C GLU A 30 -7.41 20.63 10.68
N GLY A 31 -7.79 21.87 10.37
CA GLY A 31 -7.95 22.35 9.00
C GLY A 31 -6.63 22.36 8.23
N MET A 32 -5.54 22.76 8.89
CA MET A 32 -4.21 22.71 8.27
C MET A 32 -3.76 21.27 7.99
N ALA A 33 -3.94 20.34 8.93
CA ALA A 33 -3.60 18.92 8.73
C ALA A 33 -4.37 18.31 7.55
N ASP A 34 -5.68 18.51 7.50
CA ASP A 34 -6.53 18.04 6.40
C ASP A 34 -6.08 18.60 5.05
N ALA A 35 -5.82 19.91 4.98
CA ALA A 35 -5.38 20.55 3.75
C ALA A 35 -4.00 20.06 3.30
N TYR A 36 -3.04 19.91 4.20
CA TYR A 36 -1.73 19.35 3.91
C TYR A 36 -1.83 17.89 3.41
N GLY A 37 -2.60 17.03 4.08
CA GLY A 37 -2.82 15.64 3.67
C GLY A 37 -3.40 15.53 2.27
N LYS A 38 -4.41 16.35 1.93
CA LYS A 38 -5.02 16.40 0.60
C LYS A 38 -4.07 16.91 -0.46
N LEU A 39 -3.30 17.97 -0.20
CA LEU A 39 -2.26 18.46 -1.09
C LEU A 39 -1.17 17.41 -1.31
N GLY A 40 -0.76 16.71 -0.26
CA GLY A 40 0.19 15.60 -0.35
C GLY A 40 -0.28 14.51 -1.31
N THR A 41 -1.54 14.12 -1.22
CA THR A 41 -2.14 13.10 -2.10
C THR A 41 -2.17 13.56 -3.56
N ILE A 42 -2.49 14.83 -3.83
CA ILE A 42 -2.42 15.40 -5.18
C ILE A 42 -0.99 15.35 -5.71
N TYR A 43 0.00 15.73 -4.90
CA TYR A 43 1.40 15.74 -5.33
C TYR A 43 1.94 14.32 -5.57
N ILE A 44 1.49 13.30 -4.83
CA ILE A 44 1.79 11.89 -5.17
C ILE A 44 1.24 11.58 -6.57
N THR A 45 -0.01 11.91 -6.83
CA THR A 45 -0.67 11.64 -8.12
C THR A 45 0.02 12.36 -9.29
N LEU A 46 0.55 13.56 -9.05
CA LEU A 46 1.33 14.34 -10.03
C LEU A 46 2.80 13.90 -10.12
N GLY A 47 3.25 12.92 -9.34
CA GLY A 47 4.63 12.47 -9.31
C GLY A 47 5.60 13.46 -8.65
N SER A 48 5.09 14.52 -7.99
CA SER A 48 5.89 15.56 -7.33
C SER A 48 6.24 15.12 -5.90
N LEU A 49 7.07 14.07 -5.78
CA LEU A 49 7.30 13.38 -4.51
C LEU A 49 7.92 14.25 -3.42
N ASP A 50 8.78 15.24 -3.77
CA ASP A 50 9.36 16.17 -2.78
C ASP A 50 8.30 17.07 -2.15
N LYS A 51 7.36 17.57 -2.98
CA LYS A 51 6.24 18.36 -2.47
C LYS A 51 5.29 17.50 -1.62
N ALA A 52 5.03 16.27 -2.06
CA ALA A 52 4.19 15.35 -1.30
C ALA A 52 4.77 15.07 0.09
N GLU A 53 6.06 14.79 0.17
CA GLU A 53 6.77 14.56 1.43
C GLU A 53 6.70 15.77 2.36
N ASP A 54 6.94 17.00 1.84
CA ASP A 54 6.83 18.22 2.63
C ASP A 54 5.42 18.40 3.20
N MET A 55 4.39 18.14 2.39
CA MET A 55 3.00 18.26 2.85
C MET A 55 2.68 17.23 3.94
N PHE A 56 3.02 15.96 3.77
CA PHE A 56 2.74 14.95 4.79
C PHE A 56 3.56 15.16 6.07
N LYS A 57 4.79 15.69 6.00
CA LYS A 57 5.54 16.07 7.20
C LYS A 57 4.89 17.23 7.96
N LYS A 58 4.32 18.20 7.24
CA LYS A 58 3.57 19.30 7.86
C LYS A 58 2.26 18.81 8.47
N SER A 59 1.52 17.95 7.77
CA SER A 59 0.33 17.27 8.30
C SER A 59 0.67 16.51 9.58
N LEU A 60 1.67 15.63 9.53
CA LEU A 60 2.10 14.83 10.68
C LEU A 60 2.43 15.70 11.90
N LYS A 61 3.10 16.84 11.71
CA LYS A 61 3.39 17.77 12.81
C LYS A 61 2.11 18.30 13.44
N MET A 62 1.10 18.66 12.63
CA MET A 62 -0.19 19.12 13.16
C MET A 62 -0.91 18.00 13.90
N GLU A 63 -0.89 16.77 13.34
CA GLU A 63 -1.50 15.60 13.95
C GLU A 63 -0.84 15.21 15.29
N GLU A 64 0.50 15.37 15.39
CA GLU A 64 1.24 15.21 16.65
C GLU A 64 0.82 16.25 17.70
N GLU A 65 0.70 17.51 17.31
CA GLU A 65 0.26 18.60 18.19
C GLU A 65 -1.19 18.44 18.66
N LEU A 66 -2.03 17.78 17.85
CA LEU A 66 -3.42 17.42 18.16
C LEU A 66 -3.55 16.10 18.93
N ALA A 67 -2.45 15.37 19.09
CA ALA A 67 -2.46 13.98 19.58
C ALA A 67 -3.41 13.06 18.77
N ASN A 68 -3.66 13.38 17.48
CA ASN A 68 -4.51 12.60 16.59
C ASN A 68 -3.74 11.40 16.03
N LYS A 69 -3.77 10.30 16.77
CA LYS A 69 -3.08 9.07 16.39
C LYS A 69 -3.53 8.52 15.03
N GLU A 70 -4.81 8.69 14.68
CA GLU A 70 -5.35 8.21 13.41
C GLU A 70 -4.75 8.96 12.22
N GLY A 71 -4.67 10.28 12.28
CA GLY A 71 -4.00 11.10 11.29
C GLY A 71 -2.51 10.76 11.18
N MET A 72 -1.82 10.63 12.33
CA MET A 72 -0.41 10.21 12.36
C MET A 72 -0.18 8.86 11.66
N ALA A 73 -1.04 7.86 11.90
CA ALA A 73 -0.92 6.56 11.24
C ALA A 73 -1.06 6.67 9.72
N SER A 74 -1.98 7.51 9.25
CA SER A 74 -2.19 7.78 7.83
C SER A 74 -0.99 8.47 7.20
N ASP A 75 -0.46 9.52 7.82
CA ASP A 75 0.69 10.29 7.33
C ASP A 75 1.96 9.43 7.27
N TYR A 76 2.22 8.59 8.28
CA TYR A 76 3.29 7.60 8.21
C TYR A 76 3.11 6.64 7.03
N GLY A 77 1.88 6.19 6.76
CA GLY A 77 1.57 5.34 5.61
C GLY A 77 1.89 6.01 4.27
N TYR A 78 1.51 7.28 4.10
CA TYR A 78 1.81 8.05 2.89
C TYR A 78 3.30 8.34 2.74
N LEU A 79 3.99 8.73 3.81
CA LEU A 79 5.45 8.90 3.80
C LEU A 79 6.16 7.61 3.40
N GLY A 80 5.72 6.46 3.93
CA GLY A 80 6.23 5.15 3.52
C GLY A 80 6.04 4.89 2.03
N THR A 81 4.86 5.23 1.49
CA THR A 81 4.57 5.11 0.06
C THR A 81 5.47 6.02 -0.79
N ILE A 82 5.73 7.24 -0.37
CA ILE A 82 6.63 8.18 -1.06
C ILE A 82 8.05 7.63 -1.11
N TYR A 83 8.56 7.13 0.01
CA TYR A 83 9.90 6.52 0.06
C TYR A 83 9.96 5.23 -0.79
N GLN A 84 8.92 4.40 -0.78
CA GLN A 84 8.83 3.24 -1.68
C GLN A 84 8.87 3.65 -3.16
N MET A 85 8.18 4.71 -3.55
CA MET A 85 8.20 5.24 -4.92
C MET A 85 9.57 5.81 -5.34
N ARG A 86 10.40 6.22 -4.38
CA ARG A 86 11.79 6.65 -4.60
C ARG A 86 12.79 5.50 -4.53
N ASP A 87 12.34 4.28 -4.33
CA ASP A 87 13.18 3.09 -4.10
C ASP A 87 14.04 3.18 -2.81
N ASP A 88 13.68 4.09 -1.88
CA ASP A 88 14.27 4.16 -0.55
C ASP A 88 13.54 3.21 0.39
N LEU A 89 13.86 1.92 0.24
CA LEU A 89 13.14 0.84 0.90
C LEU A 89 13.37 0.81 2.42
N GLU A 90 14.50 1.31 2.91
CA GLU A 90 14.77 1.44 4.34
C GLU A 90 13.86 2.47 5.01
N GLN A 91 13.73 3.64 4.42
CA GLN A 91 12.84 4.68 4.92
C GLN A 91 11.37 4.27 4.80
N ALA A 92 11.01 3.60 3.69
CA ALA A 92 9.67 3.07 3.49
C ALA A 92 9.29 2.09 4.60
N GLU A 93 10.15 1.12 4.90
CA GLU A 93 9.96 0.16 5.98
C GLU A 93 9.78 0.86 7.33
N ALA A 94 10.66 1.83 7.64
CA ALA A 94 10.61 2.57 8.91
C ALA A 94 9.27 3.29 9.08
N MET A 95 8.77 3.94 8.04
CA MET A 95 7.50 4.67 8.09
C MET A 95 6.30 3.71 8.16
N PHE A 96 6.29 2.63 7.38
CA PHE A 96 5.23 1.63 7.46
C PHE A 96 5.19 0.94 8.84
N LYS A 97 6.34 0.66 9.46
CA LYS A 97 6.37 0.12 10.83
C LYS A 97 5.78 1.09 11.86
N LYS A 98 6.04 2.40 11.72
CA LYS A 98 5.41 3.42 12.59
C LYS A 98 3.89 3.43 12.39
N SER A 99 3.43 3.43 11.14
CA SER A 99 2.00 3.36 10.82
C SER A 99 1.36 2.09 11.41
N LEU A 100 2.00 0.92 11.23
CA LEU A 100 1.51 -0.34 11.75
C LEU A 100 1.35 -0.31 13.27
N LYS A 101 2.37 0.19 13.98
CA LYS A 101 2.35 0.30 15.44
C LYS A 101 1.16 1.11 15.93
N VAL A 102 0.93 2.28 15.32
CA VAL A 102 -0.19 3.15 15.70
C VAL A 102 -1.54 2.51 15.36
N ASN A 103 -1.68 1.85 14.20
CA ASN A 103 -2.90 1.13 13.84
C ASN A 103 -3.17 -0.04 14.81
N GLN A 104 -2.14 -0.74 15.29
CA GLN A 104 -2.26 -1.79 16.32
C GLN A 104 -2.73 -1.23 17.66
N GLU A 105 -2.14 -0.10 18.11
CA GLU A 105 -2.57 0.58 19.35
C GLU A 105 -4.04 1.01 19.29
N LEU A 106 -4.52 1.40 18.12
CA LEU A 106 -5.90 1.84 17.88
C LEU A 106 -6.87 0.69 17.54
N GLY A 107 -6.36 -0.53 17.33
CA GLY A 107 -7.17 -1.67 16.90
C GLY A 107 -7.78 -1.49 15.48
N ARG A 108 -7.16 -0.67 14.61
CA ARG A 108 -7.67 -0.35 13.27
C ARG A 108 -7.33 -1.47 12.28
N LYS A 109 -8.18 -2.47 12.18
CA LYS A 109 -7.97 -3.64 11.29
C LYS A 109 -7.66 -3.22 9.84
N GLN A 110 -8.41 -2.28 9.26
CA GLN A 110 -8.20 -1.84 7.88
C GLN A 110 -6.84 -1.16 7.68
N GLY A 111 -6.38 -0.36 8.66
CA GLY A 111 -5.05 0.26 8.63
C GLY A 111 -3.94 -0.79 8.70
N MET A 112 -4.06 -1.76 9.62
CA MET A 112 -3.10 -2.87 9.73
C MET A 112 -3.01 -3.69 8.43
N LEU A 113 -4.14 -4.03 7.84
CA LEU A 113 -4.24 -4.79 6.60
C LEU A 113 -3.51 -4.11 5.45
N THR A 114 -3.74 -2.81 5.27
CA THR A 114 -3.05 -2.00 4.24
C THR A 114 -1.55 -1.99 4.47
N VAL A 115 -1.12 -1.80 5.72
CA VAL A 115 0.32 -1.69 6.03
C VAL A 115 1.03 -3.04 5.94
N TYR A 116 0.40 -4.15 6.30
CA TYR A 116 0.98 -5.49 6.09
C TYR A 116 1.28 -5.73 4.61
N GLY A 117 0.33 -5.39 3.71
CA GLY A 117 0.57 -5.48 2.27
C GLY A 117 1.75 -4.63 1.81
N LYS A 118 1.85 -3.38 2.29
CA LYS A 118 2.95 -2.47 1.95
C LYS A 118 4.31 -2.96 2.46
N LEU A 119 4.38 -3.46 3.69
CA LEU A 119 5.60 -4.07 4.22
C LEU A 119 6.00 -5.32 3.44
N ALA A 120 5.02 -6.16 3.08
CA ALA A 120 5.28 -7.34 2.27
C ALA A 120 5.88 -6.98 0.90
N GLU A 121 5.33 -5.95 0.22
CA GLU A 121 5.87 -5.43 -1.03
C GLU A 121 7.32 -4.92 -0.88
N VAL A 122 7.62 -4.15 0.18
CA VAL A 122 8.97 -3.65 0.47
C VAL A 122 9.95 -4.80 0.67
N TYR A 123 9.61 -5.77 1.52
CA TYR A 123 10.47 -6.93 1.77
C TYR A 123 10.65 -7.80 0.51
N TYR A 124 9.59 -8.00 -0.26
CA TYR A 124 9.67 -8.73 -1.53
C TYR A 124 10.63 -8.05 -2.52
N THR A 125 10.57 -6.73 -2.64
CA THR A 125 11.45 -5.95 -3.51
C THR A 125 12.92 -6.07 -3.07
N ARG A 126 13.18 -6.03 -1.76
CA ARG A 126 14.52 -6.22 -1.17
C ARG A 126 15.03 -7.67 -1.24
N ARG A 127 14.21 -8.61 -1.69
CA ARG A 127 14.49 -10.06 -1.67
C ARG A 127 14.58 -10.66 -0.26
N ASP A 128 14.02 -9.99 0.71
CA ASP A 128 13.86 -10.49 2.06
C ASP A 128 12.60 -11.37 2.15
N LEU A 129 12.73 -12.56 1.54
CA LEU A 129 11.58 -13.42 1.23
C LEU A 129 10.88 -13.96 2.49
N ASP A 130 11.62 -14.11 3.58
CA ASP A 130 11.04 -14.61 4.84
C ASP A 130 10.14 -13.56 5.48
N GLN A 131 10.58 -12.30 5.53
CA GLN A 131 9.76 -11.22 6.05
C GLN A 131 8.58 -10.90 5.12
N ALA A 132 8.79 -10.97 3.79
CA ALA A 132 7.71 -10.80 2.83
C ALA A 132 6.61 -11.85 3.03
N GLU A 133 6.98 -13.12 3.18
CA GLU A 133 6.04 -14.21 3.43
C GLU A 133 5.27 -14.02 4.75
N ASP A 134 5.96 -13.63 5.83
CA ASP A 134 5.32 -13.38 7.13
C ASP A 134 4.26 -12.26 7.02
N MET A 135 4.59 -11.16 6.35
CA MET A 135 3.66 -10.05 6.17
C MET A 135 2.47 -10.42 5.28
N PHE A 136 2.71 -11.15 4.18
CA PHE A 136 1.63 -11.64 3.32
C PHE A 136 0.72 -12.64 4.04
N LYS A 137 1.25 -13.50 4.91
CA LYS A 137 0.42 -14.41 5.71
C LYS A 137 -0.47 -13.66 6.71
N LYS A 138 0.06 -12.64 7.40
CA LYS A 138 -0.74 -11.78 8.28
C LYS A 138 -1.85 -11.04 7.53
N GLN A 139 -1.54 -10.54 6.33
CA GLN A 139 -2.55 -9.93 5.47
C GLN A 139 -3.60 -10.95 5.03
N LEU A 140 -3.17 -12.17 4.66
CA LEU A 140 -4.06 -13.24 4.22
C LEU A 140 -5.08 -13.62 5.30
N GLU A 141 -4.62 -13.84 6.54
CA GLU A 141 -5.48 -14.15 7.68
C GLU A 141 -6.60 -13.10 7.85
N MET A 142 -6.25 -11.83 7.72
CA MET A 142 -7.22 -10.73 7.84
C MET A 142 -8.18 -10.64 6.66
N GLU A 143 -7.71 -10.91 5.43
CA GLU A 143 -8.56 -10.89 4.23
C GLU A 143 -9.49 -12.12 4.19
N GLU A 144 -9.07 -13.25 4.77
CA GLU A 144 -9.92 -14.44 4.95
C GLU A 144 -11.07 -14.15 5.94
N GLU A 145 -10.81 -13.44 7.05
CA GLU A 145 -11.88 -12.97 7.96
C GLU A 145 -12.91 -12.06 7.25
N LEU A 146 -12.49 -11.32 6.23
CA LEU A 146 -13.32 -10.41 5.45
C LEU A 146 -13.99 -11.05 4.22
N ASP A 147 -13.70 -12.32 3.91
CA ASP A 147 -14.10 -13.04 2.68
C ASP A 147 -13.74 -12.25 1.38
N ASN A 148 -12.63 -11.51 1.39
CA ASN A 148 -12.19 -10.71 0.25
C ASN A 148 -11.41 -11.57 -0.76
N LYS A 149 -12.16 -12.31 -1.57
CA LYS A 149 -11.60 -13.31 -2.52
C LYS A 149 -10.59 -12.72 -3.50
N GLU A 150 -10.79 -11.47 -3.93
CA GLU A 150 -9.86 -10.84 -4.89
C GLU A 150 -8.52 -10.51 -4.23
N ALA A 151 -8.52 -9.97 -3.00
CA ALA A 151 -7.30 -9.72 -2.25
C ALA A 151 -6.59 -11.03 -1.89
N ILE A 152 -7.32 -12.04 -1.42
CA ILE A 152 -6.80 -13.38 -1.14
C ILE A 152 -6.11 -13.97 -2.38
N ALA A 153 -6.74 -13.85 -3.57
CA ALA A 153 -6.16 -14.32 -4.82
C ALA A 153 -4.82 -13.64 -5.14
N LYS A 154 -4.74 -12.31 -4.97
CA LYS A 154 -3.50 -11.53 -5.16
C LYS A 154 -2.39 -12.00 -4.21
N ILE A 155 -2.73 -12.20 -2.94
CA ILE A 155 -1.77 -12.66 -1.92
C ILE A 155 -1.24 -14.06 -2.26
N TYR A 156 -2.10 -15.00 -2.68
CA TYR A 156 -1.63 -16.31 -3.15
C TYR A 156 -0.70 -16.20 -4.36
N GLY A 157 -0.92 -15.25 -5.27
CA GLY A 157 -0.01 -14.97 -6.37
C GLY A 157 1.37 -14.54 -5.88
N PHE A 158 1.46 -13.58 -4.94
CA PHE A 158 2.73 -13.15 -4.35
C PHE A 158 3.44 -14.25 -3.56
N LEU A 159 2.70 -15.01 -2.75
CA LEU A 159 3.28 -16.16 -2.04
C LEU A 159 3.81 -17.20 -3.05
N GLY A 160 3.10 -17.46 -4.13
CA GLY A 160 3.57 -18.31 -5.22
C GLY A 160 4.88 -17.82 -5.83
N ASP A 161 5.02 -16.50 -6.03
CA ASP A 161 6.26 -15.88 -6.49
C ASP A 161 7.42 -16.05 -5.51
N ILE A 162 7.16 -15.92 -4.20
CA ILE A 162 8.16 -16.14 -3.15
C ILE A 162 8.68 -17.57 -3.23
N TYR A 163 7.81 -18.58 -3.29
CA TYR A 163 8.23 -19.99 -3.39
C TYR A 163 8.92 -20.29 -4.71
N ARG A 164 8.50 -19.68 -5.81
CA ARG A 164 9.20 -19.76 -7.10
C ARG A 164 10.64 -19.20 -7.00
N LEU A 165 10.84 -18.09 -6.29
CA LEU A 165 12.16 -17.50 -6.06
C LEU A 165 13.04 -18.37 -5.16
N ARG A 166 12.45 -19.13 -4.26
CA ARG A 166 13.13 -20.15 -3.42
C ARG A 166 13.35 -21.47 -4.17
N LEU A 167 12.98 -21.56 -5.43
CA LEU A 167 13.04 -22.77 -6.27
C LEU A 167 12.13 -23.93 -5.78
N ASP A 168 11.19 -23.65 -4.87
CA ASP A 168 10.14 -24.62 -4.52
C ASP A 168 8.96 -24.50 -5.50
N PHE A 169 9.17 -25.11 -6.67
CA PHE A 169 8.22 -25.07 -7.75
C PHE A 169 6.91 -25.82 -7.45
N ASN A 170 6.92 -26.76 -6.52
CA ASN A 170 5.71 -27.48 -6.15
C ASN A 170 4.78 -26.58 -5.34
N GLN A 171 5.30 -25.94 -4.31
CA GLN A 171 4.53 -25.00 -3.50
C GLN A 171 4.07 -23.80 -4.32
N ALA A 172 4.94 -23.27 -5.19
CA ALA A 172 4.57 -22.19 -6.11
C ALA A 172 3.39 -22.55 -7.00
N GLU A 173 3.39 -23.79 -7.57
CA GLU A 173 2.31 -24.26 -8.42
C GLU A 173 0.97 -24.36 -7.67
N GLU A 174 0.98 -24.87 -6.44
CA GLU A 174 -0.23 -24.96 -5.61
C GLU A 174 -0.82 -23.58 -5.32
N LEU A 175 0.02 -22.61 -4.97
CA LEU A 175 -0.41 -21.24 -4.65
C LEU A 175 -0.94 -20.52 -5.88
N TYR A 176 -0.28 -20.65 -7.04
CA TYR A 176 -0.79 -20.07 -8.28
C TYR A 176 -2.13 -20.70 -8.72
N LYS A 177 -2.34 -22.00 -8.49
CA LYS A 177 -3.65 -22.64 -8.75
C LYS A 177 -4.74 -22.09 -7.84
N LYS A 178 -4.46 -21.87 -6.54
CA LYS A 178 -5.40 -21.23 -5.62
C LYS A 178 -5.74 -19.81 -6.07
N SER A 179 -4.74 -19.00 -6.43
CA SER A 179 -4.92 -17.67 -6.98
C SER A 179 -5.80 -17.69 -8.24
N LEU A 180 -5.49 -18.57 -9.19
CA LEU A 180 -6.25 -18.74 -10.44
C LEU A 180 -7.73 -19.10 -10.19
N GLN A 181 -7.99 -20.02 -9.28
CA GLN A 181 -9.36 -20.44 -8.94
C GLN A 181 -10.18 -19.28 -8.37
N LEU A 182 -9.58 -18.47 -7.48
CA LEU A 182 -10.25 -17.32 -6.89
C LEU A 182 -10.49 -16.20 -7.90
N PHE A 183 -9.51 -15.88 -8.76
CA PHE A 183 -9.72 -14.90 -9.83
C PHE A 183 -10.77 -15.35 -10.84
N ALA A 184 -10.84 -16.63 -11.17
CA ALA A 184 -11.90 -17.19 -12.01
C ALA A 184 -13.28 -17.05 -11.34
N ALA A 185 -13.37 -17.31 -10.05
CA ALA A 185 -14.61 -17.19 -9.28
C ALA A 185 -15.09 -15.74 -9.13
N THR A 186 -14.19 -14.76 -9.13
CA THR A 186 -14.53 -13.31 -9.05
C THR A 186 -14.73 -12.66 -10.43
N GLY A 187 -14.50 -13.37 -11.51
CA GLY A 187 -14.64 -12.83 -12.87
C GLY A 187 -13.49 -11.92 -13.30
N ALA A 188 -12.35 -11.93 -12.61
CA ALA A 188 -11.17 -11.11 -12.90
C ALA A 188 -10.38 -11.67 -14.10
N GLY A 189 -10.96 -11.66 -15.31
CA GLY A 189 -10.44 -12.32 -16.51
C GLY A 189 -8.99 -12.00 -16.84
N GLN A 190 -8.56 -10.74 -16.73
CA GLN A 190 -7.18 -10.34 -16.97
C GLN A 190 -6.21 -11.03 -16.00
N MET A 191 -6.58 -11.16 -14.72
CA MET A 191 -5.74 -11.83 -13.72
C MET A 191 -5.71 -13.34 -13.91
N VAL A 192 -6.78 -13.93 -14.44
CA VAL A 192 -6.83 -15.34 -14.84
C VAL A 192 -5.77 -15.62 -15.92
N GLU A 193 -5.67 -14.79 -16.95
CA GLU A 193 -4.66 -14.91 -18.00
C GLU A 193 -3.24 -14.82 -17.43
N VAL A 194 -2.99 -13.87 -16.55
CA VAL A 194 -1.68 -13.71 -15.87
C VAL A 194 -1.32 -14.95 -15.08
N MET A 195 -2.24 -15.51 -14.29
CA MET A 195 -1.97 -16.72 -13.51
C MET A 195 -1.74 -17.95 -14.37
N GLN A 196 -2.45 -18.08 -15.49
CA GLN A 196 -2.23 -19.16 -16.45
C GLN A 196 -0.85 -19.08 -17.09
N GLU A 197 -0.40 -17.87 -17.44
CA GLU A 197 0.96 -17.66 -17.96
C GLU A 197 2.03 -18.01 -16.94
N MET A 198 1.86 -17.59 -15.67
CA MET A 198 2.78 -17.92 -14.59
C MET A 198 2.89 -19.45 -14.38
N LEU A 199 1.78 -20.16 -14.40
CA LEU A 199 1.76 -21.62 -14.31
C LEU A 199 2.43 -22.30 -15.52
N ALA A 200 2.22 -21.79 -16.73
CA ALA A 200 2.88 -22.31 -17.93
C ALA A 200 4.41 -22.10 -17.87
N ASN A 201 4.86 -20.94 -17.43
CA ASN A 201 6.28 -20.63 -17.26
C ASN A 201 6.93 -21.48 -16.17
N LEU A 202 6.22 -21.73 -15.08
CA LEU A 202 6.69 -22.60 -14.00
C LEU A 202 6.91 -24.05 -14.48
N LYS A 203 5.97 -24.60 -15.28
CA LYS A 203 6.10 -25.94 -15.85
C LYS A 203 7.32 -26.09 -16.75
N LYS A 204 7.63 -25.08 -17.57
CA LYS A 204 8.84 -25.09 -18.42
C LYS A 204 10.12 -25.18 -17.58
N ARG A 205 10.18 -24.47 -16.43
CA ARG A 205 11.35 -24.48 -15.54
C ARG A 205 11.50 -25.77 -14.72
N LYS A 206 10.41 -26.52 -14.49
CA LYS A 206 10.47 -27.84 -13.82
C LYS A 206 11.11 -28.92 -14.68
N VAL A 207 11.12 -28.76 -16.00
CA VAL A 207 11.56 -29.78 -16.98
C VAL A 207 13.00 -29.48 -17.47
N SER A 208 13.50 -28.28 -17.26
CA SER A 208 14.88 -27.85 -17.58
C SER A 208 15.81 -28.04 -16.40
#